data_9737834a51fb281fd0fdb9867ce0c07c
#
_entry.id   9737834a51fb281fd0fdb9867ce0c07c
#
_cell.length_a   1.000
_cell.length_b   1.000
_cell.length_c   1.000
_cell.angle_alpha   90.00
_cell.angle_beta   90.00
_cell.angle_gamma   90.00
#
_symmetry.space_group_name_H-M   'P 1'
#
loop_
_entity.id
_entity.type
_entity.pdbx_description
1 polymer ?
#
loop_
_entity_poly.entity_id
_entity_poly.type
_entity_poly.pdbx_seq_one_letter_code
_entity_poly.pdbx_strand_id
1 'polypeptide(L)'
;MLDKTLYRRLGRTGLRVSPLCLGTDNFSNPTPEDESVEIINYAIEHGINLIDTSNSYAGGDAEKIIGKALKSNGRREDIILATKAYYPTGDKGINDQRTSRKHLMRACEDSLRRLQTDYIDLYQTHRVCSETAIEETLGTLTDLQRQGKIRYAGSTTSPAWKITESSLLAEYRGFIRMVTEQLPYNLLDRRIERELLPMAQNYGIAVIPWSPIGAGLLTGKYRRGKMPKEGRFSDVSTLAPNIAARFTDGVFRVVDKLDPIAAEKGCTLAQLALTW
;
A
#
# COMPACT_ATOMS: atom_id res chain seq x y z
N MET A 1 -18.55 12.63 -6.63
CA MET A 1 -17.67 11.76 -7.45
C MET A 1 -16.43 12.54 -7.89
N LEU A 2 -15.28 11.92 -7.88
CA LEU A 2 -14.04 12.50 -8.44
C LEU A 2 -14.23 12.82 -9.92
N ASP A 3 -13.68 13.96 -10.36
CA ASP A 3 -13.62 14.28 -11.79
C ASP A 3 -12.79 13.20 -12.53
N LYS A 4 -13.30 12.69 -13.64
CA LYS A 4 -12.65 11.65 -14.44
C LYS A 4 -11.25 12.06 -14.95
N THR A 5 -11.00 13.37 -15.08
CA THR A 5 -9.69 13.90 -15.49
C THR A 5 -8.60 13.72 -14.43
N LEU A 6 -8.97 13.49 -13.17
CA LEU A 6 -8.03 13.28 -12.08
C LEU A 6 -7.46 11.85 -12.04
N TYR A 7 -8.12 10.88 -12.71
CA TYR A 7 -7.63 9.50 -12.74
C TYR A 7 -6.32 9.40 -13.51
N ARG A 8 -5.34 8.74 -12.92
CA ARG A 8 -3.98 8.59 -13.46
C ARG A 8 -3.73 7.16 -13.96
N ARG A 9 -2.85 7.02 -14.92
CA ARG A 9 -2.40 5.67 -15.34
C ARG A 9 -1.58 5.03 -14.23
N LEU A 10 -1.82 3.75 -13.98
CA LEU A 10 -0.98 2.95 -13.08
C LEU A 10 0.29 2.50 -13.85
N GLY A 11 1.33 3.33 -13.80
CA GLY A 11 2.56 3.11 -14.57
C GLY A 11 2.30 3.03 -16.07
N ARG A 12 2.91 2.06 -16.74
CA ARG A 12 2.72 1.79 -18.19
C ARG A 12 1.51 0.90 -18.49
N THR A 13 0.68 0.58 -17.50
CA THR A 13 -0.51 -0.25 -17.73
C THR A 13 -1.63 0.53 -18.40
N GLY A 14 -2.66 -0.18 -18.85
CA GLY A 14 -3.92 0.44 -19.32
C GLY A 14 -4.84 0.89 -18.20
N LEU A 15 -4.54 0.53 -16.92
CA LEU A 15 -5.39 0.86 -15.78
C LEU A 15 -5.35 2.35 -15.46
N ARG A 16 -6.51 2.89 -15.10
CA ARG A 16 -6.66 4.21 -14.54
C ARG A 16 -7.13 4.12 -13.10
N VAL A 17 -6.40 4.73 -12.20
CA VAL A 17 -6.65 4.73 -10.77
C VAL A 17 -6.90 6.14 -10.25
N SER A 18 -7.69 6.25 -9.20
CA SER A 18 -7.87 7.50 -8.45
C SER A 18 -6.54 7.99 -7.88
N PRO A 19 -6.34 9.30 -7.71
CA PRO A 19 -5.11 9.85 -7.12
C PRO A 19 -4.92 9.43 -5.67
N LEU A 20 -6.01 9.06 -4.98
CA LEU A 20 -5.98 8.49 -3.64
C LEU A 20 -6.27 6.99 -3.71
N CYS A 21 -5.56 6.23 -2.89
CA CYS A 21 -5.77 4.81 -2.66
C CYS A 21 -6.29 4.61 -1.24
N LEU A 22 -7.33 3.79 -1.06
CA LEU A 22 -7.78 3.39 0.26
C LEU A 22 -6.88 2.27 0.79
N GLY A 23 -6.05 2.59 1.79
CA GLY A 23 -5.28 1.60 2.55
C GLY A 23 -6.10 1.03 3.71
N THR A 24 -5.91 -0.24 4.03
CA THR A 24 -6.76 -0.99 4.96
C THR A 24 -6.02 -1.62 6.14
N ASP A 25 -4.82 -1.14 6.43
CA ASP A 25 -3.97 -1.66 7.53
C ASP A 25 -4.65 -1.56 8.92
N ASN A 26 -5.57 -0.63 9.08
CA ASN A 26 -6.30 -0.42 10.33
C ASN A 26 -7.65 -1.19 10.41
N PHE A 27 -8.08 -1.86 9.36
CA PHE A 27 -9.35 -2.58 9.37
C PHE A 27 -9.29 -3.81 10.30
N SER A 28 -10.37 -4.03 11.05
CA SER A 28 -10.47 -5.00 12.14
C SER A 28 -9.65 -4.63 13.39
N ASN A 29 -8.58 -3.84 13.27
CA ASN A 29 -7.78 -3.38 14.39
C ASN A 29 -7.00 -2.09 14.04
N PRO A 30 -7.34 -0.91 14.61
CA PRO A 30 -8.37 -0.69 15.62
C PRO A 30 -9.79 -0.41 15.07
N THR A 31 -9.97 -0.29 13.74
CA THR A 31 -11.25 0.09 13.14
C THR A 31 -12.20 -1.10 13.07
N PRO A 32 -13.38 -1.08 13.73
CA PRO A 32 -14.34 -2.17 13.69
C PRO A 32 -14.82 -2.52 12.28
N GLU A 33 -15.36 -3.74 12.11
CA GLU A 33 -15.83 -4.23 10.80
C GLU A 33 -16.88 -3.29 10.17
N ASP A 34 -17.89 -2.90 10.95
CA ASP A 34 -18.99 -2.07 10.45
C ASP A 34 -18.48 -0.70 9.95
N GLU A 35 -17.66 -0.03 10.72
CA GLU A 35 -17.03 1.23 10.33
C GLU A 35 -16.12 1.04 9.11
N SER A 36 -15.38 -0.07 9.03
CA SER A 36 -14.54 -0.40 7.88
C SER A 36 -15.36 -0.55 6.60
N VAL A 37 -16.53 -1.18 6.67
CA VAL A 37 -17.47 -1.33 5.55
C VAL A 37 -18.03 0.04 5.13
N GLU A 38 -18.40 0.89 6.08
CA GLU A 38 -18.84 2.26 5.80
C GLU A 38 -17.76 3.07 5.08
N ILE A 39 -16.49 2.98 5.53
CA ILE A 39 -15.35 3.64 4.91
C ILE A 39 -15.15 3.15 3.46
N ILE A 40 -15.26 1.84 3.21
CA ILE A 40 -15.15 1.28 1.85
C ILE A 40 -16.24 1.87 0.95
N ASN A 41 -17.49 1.82 1.38
CA ASN A 41 -18.62 2.33 0.60
C ASN A 41 -18.48 3.82 0.32
N TYR A 42 -18.16 4.61 1.34
CA TYR A 42 -17.92 6.04 1.20
C TYR A 42 -16.79 6.34 0.19
N ALA A 43 -15.67 5.63 0.28
CA ALA A 43 -14.55 5.81 -0.65
C ALA A 43 -14.96 5.54 -2.11
N ILE A 44 -15.68 4.44 -2.34
CA ILE A 44 -16.17 4.06 -3.68
C ILE A 44 -17.16 5.11 -4.22
N GLU A 45 -18.12 5.56 -3.43
CA GLU A 45 -19.09 6.58 -3.79
C GLU A 45 -18.44 7.91 -4.16
N HIS A 46 -17.27 8.21 -3.54
CA HIS A 46 -16.49 9.41 -3.83
C HIS A 46 -15.46 9.22 -4.95
N GLY A 47 -15.47 8.06 -5.64
CA GLY A 47 -14.66 7.81 -6.83
C GLY A 47 -13.26 7.24 -6.56
N ILE A 48 -12.97 6.78 -5.34
CA ILE A 48 -11.77 6.00 -5.07
C ILE A 48 -11.99 4.60 -5.64
N ASN A 49 -11.15 4.20 -6.60
CA ASN A 49 -11.24 2.91 -7.26
C ASN A 49 -10.04 1.99 -7.02
N LEU A 50 -9.07 2.40 -6.20
CA LEU A 50 -7.93 1.57 -5.78
C LEU A 50 -8.04 1.30 -4.28
N ILE A 51 -8.18 0.02 -3.92
CA ILE A 51 -8.20 -0.45 -2.53
C ILE A 51 -6.98 -1.35 -2.32
N ASP A 52 -6.15 -1.02 -1.33
CA ASP A 52 -4.93 -1.76 -1.01
C ASP A 52 -5.03 -2.43 0.37
N THR A 53 -4.80 -3.74 0.39
CA THR A 53 -4.78 -4.58 1.58
C THR A 53 -3.57 -5.49 1.61
N SER A 54 -3.54 -6.45 2.52
CA SER A 54 -2.52 -7.50 2.62
C SER A 54 -3.09 -8.75 3.30
N ASN A 55 -2.54 -9.92 2.94
CA ASN A 55 -2.87 -11.18 3.61
C ASN A 55 -2.62 -11.15 5.13
N SER A 56 -1.71 -10.29 5.59
CA SER A 56 -1.29 -10.22 7.00
C SER A 56 -2.02 -9.15 7.82
N TYR A 57 -2.76 -8.23 7.20
CA TYR A 57 -3.47 -7.18 7.93
C TYR A 57 -4.56 -7.78 8.83
N ALA A 58 -4.44 -7.53 10.12
CA ALA A 58 -5.28 -8.16 11.16
C ALA A 58 -5.41 -9.69 10.99
N GLY A 59 -4.30 -10.39 10.63
CA GLY A 59 -4.31 -11.83 10.44
C GLY A 59 -5.19 -12.32 9.26
N GLY A 60 -5.51 -11.45 8.31
CA GLY A 60 -6.35 -11.71 7.16
C GLY A 60 -7.79 -11.21 7.29
N ASP A 61 -8.16 -10.65 8.43
CA ASP A 61 -9.52 -10.14 8.65
C ASP A 61 -9.82 -8.90 7.80
N ALA A 62 -8.81 -8.05 7.53
CA ALA A 62 -8.97 -6.93 6.61
C ALA A 62 -9.43 -7.40 5.21
N GLU A 63 -8.86 -8.48 4.67
CA GLU A 63 -9.31 -9.05 3.39
C GLU A 63 -10.74 -9.62 3.47
N LYS A 64 -11.13 -10.23 4.59
CA LYS A 64 -12.51 -10.72 4.78
C LYS A 64 -13.54 -9.60 4.79
N ILE A 65 -13.23 -8.48 5.48
CA ILE A 65 -14.08 -7.29 5.52
C ILE A 65 -14.28 -6.72 4.12
N ILE A 66 -13.19 -6.57 3.35
CA ILE A 66 -13.24 -6.07 1.98
C ILE A 66 -14.08 -7.01 1.10
N GLY A 67 -13.87 -8.33 1.20
CA GLY A 67 -14.62 -9.32 0.45
C GLY A 67 -16.13 -9.23 0.72
N LYS A 68 -16.52 -9.14 2.00
CA LYS A 68 -17.91 -8.93 2.40
C LYS A 68 -18.50 -7.64 1.83
N ALA A 69 -17.79 -6.51 1.95
CA ALA A 69 -18.24 -5.21 1.49
C ALA A 69 -18.46 -5.21 -0.03
N LEU A 70 -17.46 -5.65 -0.81
CA LEU A 70 -17.54 -5.66 -2.27
C LEU A 70 -18.60 -6.65 -2.81
N LYS A 71 -18.81 -7.77 -2.12
CA LYS A 71 -19.88 -8.71 -2.46
C LYS A 71 -21.26 -8.14 -2.14
N SER A 72 -21.41 -7.50 -0.99
CA SER A 72 -22.68 -6.92 -0.55
C SER A 72 -23.13 -5.75 -1.41
N ASN A 73 -22.20 -4.87 -1.81
CA ASN A 73 -22.51 -3.69 -2.62
C ASN A 73 -22.45 -3.93 -4.14
N GLY A 74 -22.01 -5.13 -4.58
CA GLY A 74 -21.89 -5.48 -6.00
C GLY A 74 -20.85 -4.68 -6.79
N ARG A 75 -19.89 -4.03 -6.12
CA ARG A 75 -18.95 -3.07 -6.75
C ARG A 75 -17.56 -3.65 -7.03
N ARG A 76 -17.39 -5.00 -7.01
CA ARG A 76 -16.10 -5.63 -7.27
C ARG A 76 -15.46 -5.20 -8.59
N GLU A 77 -16.24 -5.14 -9.66
CA GLU A 77 -15.76 -4.79 -11.01
C GLU A 77 -15.35 -3.31 -11.17
N ASP A 78 -15.81 -2.44 -10.28
CA ASP A 78 -15.46 -1.01 -10.30
C ASP A 78 -14.12 -0.73 -9.62
N ILE A 79 -13.53 -1.74 -8.94
CA ILE A 79 -12.39 -1.58 -8.04
C ILE A 79 -11.17 -2.29 -8.59
N ILE A 80 -10.04 -1.60 -8.55
CA ILE A 80 -8.71 -2.19 -8.66
C ILE A 80 -8.32 -2.68 -7.26
N LEU A 81 -8.44 -3.99 -7.05
CA LEU A 81 -8.18 -4.60 -5.76
C LEU A 81 -6.72 -5.06 -5.68
N ALA A 82 -5.98 -4.44 -4.76
CA ALA A 82 -4.59 -4.77 -4.49
C ALA A 82 -4.45 -5.52 -3.17
N THR A 83 -3.69 -6.63 -3.17
CA THR A 83 -3.26 -7.29 -1.93
C THR A 83 -1.81 -7.72 -2.03
N LYS A 84 -1.25 -8.18 -0.90
CA LYS A 84 0.18 -8.48 -0.79
C LYS A 84 0.38 -9.82 -0.08
N ALA A 85 1.51 -10.49 -0.39
CA ALA A 85 1.98 -11.63 0.38
C ALA A 85 3.49 -11.55 0.63
N TYR A 86 3.88 -11.98 1.79
CA TYR A 86 5.24 -12.20 2.28
C TYR A 86 5.19 -12.78 3.69
N TYR A 87 4.43 -12.13 4.57
CA TYR A 87 4.27 -12.54 5.96
C TYR A 87 3.29 -13.71 6.06
N PRO A 88 3.45 -14.59 7.06
CA PRO A 88 2.48 -15.64 7.30
C PRO A 88 1.14 -15.04 7.72
N THR A 89 0.07 -15.76 7.43
CA THR A 89 -1.27 -15.44 7.93
C THR A 89 -1.63 -16.49 8.98
N GLY A 90 -1.64 -16.08 10.25
CA GLY A 90 -1.81 -16.97 11.39
C GLY A 90 -0.56 -17.79 11.73
N ASP A 91 -0.71 -18.78 12.59
CA ASP A 91 0.36 -19.70 12.99
C ASP A 91 0.55 -20.77 11.91
N LYS A 92 1.65 -20.67 11.18
CA LYS A 92 1.95 -21.51 10.02
C LYS A 92 3.39 -22.03 10.06
N GLY A 93 3.65 -23.04 9.23
CA GLY A 93 4.96 -23.68 9.14
C GLY A 93 6.03 -22.77 8.52
N ILE A 94 7.30 -23.18 8.68
CA ILE A 94 8.49 -22.45 8.22
C ILE A 94 8.46 -22.03 6.74
N ASN A 95 7.74 -22.79 5.90
CA ASN A 95 7.61 -22.52 4.47
C ASN A 95 6.37 -21.69 4.10
N ASP A 96 5.64 -21.16 5.07
CA ASP A 96 4.43 -20.37 4.83
C ASP A 96 4.68 -18.86 4.99
N GLN A 97 5.85 -18.42 4.53
CA GLN A 97 6.28 -17.01 4.52
C GLN A 97 7.23 -16.70 3.37
N ARG A 98 7.54 -15.42 3.16
CA ARG A 98 8.47 -14.89 2.14
C ARG A 98 7.94 -15.01 0.72
N THR A 99 8.81 -15.19 -0.29
CA THR A 99 8.44 -15.14 -1.71
C THR A 99 8.67 -16.46 -2.43
N SER A 100 8.80 -17.58 -1.69
CA SER A 100 8.91 -18.89 -2.32
C SER A 100 7.65 -19.23 -3.13
N ARG A 101 7.83 -20.04 -4.17
CA ARG A 101 6.71 -20.51 -5.01
C ARG A 101 5.59 -21.14 -4.17
N LYS A 102 5.95 -22.01 -3.23
CA LYS A 102 4.99 -22.67 -2.35
C LYS A 102 4.13 -21.66 -1.59
N HIS A 103 4.79 -20.65 -1.00
CA HIS A 103 4.08 -19.66 -0.20
C HIS A 103 3.21 -18.74 -1.06
N LEU A 104 3.77 -18.15 -2.14
CA LEU A 104 3.03 -17.19 -2.96
C LEU A 104 1.80 -17.81 -3.63
N MET A 105 1.90 -19.06 -4.14
CA MET A 105 0.74 -19.76 -4.71
C MET A 105 -0.36 -19.94 -3.68
N ARG A 106 0.00 -20.47 -2.49
CA ARG A 106 -0.96 -20.70 -1.42
C ARG A 106 -1.55 -19.41 -0.86
N ALA A 107 -0.72 -18.40 -0.62
CA ALA A 107 -1.16 -17.11 -0.10
C ALA A 107 -2.14 -16.42 -1.06
N CYS A 108 -1.92 -16.54 -2.37
CA CYS A 108 -2.85 -16.03 -3.40
C CYS A 108 -4.21 -16.71 -3.29
N GLU A 109 -4.26 -18.04 -3.23
CA GLU A 109 -5.51 -18.81 -3.07
C GLU A 109 -6.24 -18.45 -1.79
N ASP A 110 -5.50 -18.33 -0.68
CA ASP A 110 -6.05 -17.95 0.61
C ASP A 110 -6.63 -16.52 0.58
N SER A 111 -5.95 -15.58 -0.10
CA SER A 111 -6.43 -14.21 -0.30
C SER A 111 -7.69 -14.16 -1.18
N LEU A 112 -7.73 -14.90 -2.29
CA LEU A 112 -8.91 -15.00 -3.14
C LEU A 112 -10.14 -15.48 -2.35
N ARG A 113 -9.97 -16.50 -1.49
CA ARG A 113 -11.07 -16.99 -0.61
C ARG A 113 -11.54 -15.94 0.38
N ARG A 114 -10.61 -15.21 1.05
CA ARG A 114 -10.96 -14.16 2.02
C ARG A 114 -11.63 -12.97 1.34
N LEU A 115 -11.11 -12.55 0.18
CA LEU A 115 -11.63 -11.47 -0.63
C LEU A 115 -12.93 -11.84 -1.40
N GLN A 116 -13.32 -13.12 -1.41
CA GLN A 116 -14.52 -13.64 -2.09
C GLN A 116 -14.57 -13.23 -3.57
N THR A 117 -13.44 -13.36 -4.27
CA THR A 117 -13.27 -13.02 -5.69
C THR A 117 -12.40 -14.06 -6.38
N ASP A 118 -12.56 -14.20 -7.70
CA ASP A 118 -11.80 -15.13 -8.52
C ASP A 118 -10.46 -14.56 -9.01
N TYR A 119 -10.27 -13.24 -8.88
CA TYR A 119 -9.05 -12.59 -9.32
C TYR A 119 -8.68 -11.38 -8.43
N ILE A 120 -7.39 -11.11 -8.37
CA ILE A 120 -6.77 -9.92 -7.76
C ILE A 120 -6.24 -9.05 -8.91
N ASP A 121 -6.55 -7.75 -8.88
CA ASP A 121 -6.05 -6.85 -9.93
C ASP A 121 -4.56 -6.60 -9.78
N LEU A 122 -4.07 -6.32 -8.57
CA LEU A 122 -2.67 -6.06 -8.29
C LEU A 122 -2.18 -6.93 -7.12
N TYR A 123 -1.33 -7.92 -7.43
CA TYR A 123 -0.74 -8.78 -6.42
C TYR A 123 0.72 -8.39 -6.16
N GLN A 124 1.05 -8.04 -4.92
CA GLN A 124 2.33 -7.45 -4.57
C GLN A 124 3.15 -8.35 -3.65
N THR A 125 4.48 -8.36 -3.82
CA THR A 125 5.38 -8.89 -2.80
C THR A 125 5.50 -7.86 -1.67
N HIS A 126 5.14 -8.22 -0.45
CA HIS A 126 5.07 -7.27 0.69
C HIS A 126 6.45 -6.82 1.17
N ARG A 127 7.49 -7.59 0.87
CA ARG A 127 8.90 -7.25 1.16
C ARG A 127 9.83 -7.89 0.15
N VAL A 128 11.01 -7.34 0.05
CA VAL A 128 12.12 -8.00 -0.65
C VAL A 128 12.54 -9.24 0.12
N CYS A 129 12.76 -10.32 -0.61
CA CYS A 129 13.35 -11.55 -0.07
C CYS A 129 14.77 -11.71 -0.59
N SER A 130 15.74 -11.84 0.32
CA SER A 130 17.14 -12.14 -0.01
C SER A 130 17.44 -13.63 -0.12
N GLU A 131 16.52 -14.46 0.38
CA GLU A 131 16.69 -15.92 0.45
C GLU A 131 16.02 -16.67 -0.71
N THR A 132 15.15 -15.99 -1.47
CA THR A 132 14.49 -16.56 -2.65
C THR A 132 15.06 -15.90 -3.89
N ALA A 133 15.48 -16.69 -4.86
CA ALA A 133 15.90 -16.20 -6.16
C ALA A 133 14.76 -15.39 -6.81
N ILE A 134 15.10 -14.26 -7.43
CA ILE A 134 14.09 -13.39 -8.04
C ILE A 134 13.36 -14.09 -9.18
N GLU A 135 14.01 -15.01 -9.87
CA GLU A 135 13.45 -15.82 -10.95
C GLU A 135 12.31 -16.73 -10.44
N GLU A 136 12.46 -17.31 -9.24
CA GLU A 136 11.41 -18.12 -8.63
C GLU A 136 10.17 -17.27 -8.32
N THR A 137 10.41 -16.08 -7.77
CA THR A 137 9.33 -15.12 -7.47
C THR A 137 8.61 -14.68 -8.74
N LEU A 138 9.35 -14.21 -9.75
CA LEU A 138 8.77 -13.74 -11.02
C LEU A 138 8.08 -14.86 -11.80
N GLY A 139 8.69 -16.04 -11.84
CA GLY A 139 8.09 -17.23 -12.47
C GLY A 139 6.77 -17.61 -11.80
N THR A 140 6.73 -17.55 -10.48
CA THR A 140 5.48 -17.83 -9.72
C THR A 140 4.38 -16.82 -10.02
N LEU A 141 4.70 -15.52 -10.00
CA LEU A 141 3.74 -14.48 -10.34
C LEU A 141 3.26 -14.58 -11.79
N THR A 142 4.15 -14.98 -12.71
CA THR A 142 3.80 -15.25 -14.10
C THR A 142 2.79 -16.40 -14.23
N ASP A 143 2.98 -17.47 -13.48
CA ASP A 143 2.05 -18.59 -13.49
C ASP A 143 0.69 -18.22 -12.88
N LEU A 144 0.67 -17.44 -11.81
CA LEU A 144 -0.57 -16.90 -11.23
C LEU A 144 -1.32 -16.02 -12.24
N GLN A 145 -0.60 -15.20 -13.00
CA GLN A 145 -1.20 -14.39 -14.08
C GLN A 145 -1.76 -15.26 -15.19
N ARG A 146 -1.02 -16.26 -15.66
CA ARG A 146 -1.48 -17.20 -16.70
C ARG A 146 -2.72 -17.99 -16.27
N GLN A 147 -2.83 -18.30 -14.97
CA GLN A 147 -4.02 -18.92 -14.39
C GLN A 147 -5.20 -17.95 -14.23
N GLY A 148 -5.02 -16.67 -14.55
CA GLY A 148 -6.04 -15.64 -14.40
C GLY A 148 -6.32 -15.22 -12.95
N LYS A 149 -5.52 -15.66 -11.98
CA LYS A 149 -5.70 -15.34 -10.55
C LYS A 149 -5.23 -13.94 -10.18
N ILE A 150 -4.25 -13.43 -10.92
CA ILE A 150 -3.80 -12.04 -10.79
C ILE A 150 -3.78 -11.37 -12.17
N ARG A 151 -3.96 -10.05 -12.22
CA ARG A 151 -3.87 -9.27 -13.46
C ARG A 151 -2.52 -8.59 -13.61
N TYR A 152 -2.03 -7.97 -12.55
CA TYR A 152 -0.76 -7.25 -12.50
C TYR A 152 0.03 -7.65 -11.26
N ALA A 153 1.36 -7.53 -11.35
CA ALA A 153 2.27 -7.75 -10.24
C ALA A 153 2.91 -6.44 -9.79
N GLY A 154 3.21 -6.34 -8.49
CA GLY A 154 3.90 -5.22 -7.90
C GLY A 154 4.82 -5.65 -6.76
N SER A 155 5.60 -4.70 -6.26
CA SER A 155 6.48 -4.90 -5.12
C SER A 155 6.32 -3.79 -4.08
N THR A 156 6.82 -4.03 -2.87
CA THR A 156 6.83 -3.02 -1.82
C THR A 156 8.18 -2.96 -1.13
N THR A 157 8.61 -1.74 -0.82
CA THR A 157 9.82 -1.43 -0.05
C THR A 157 11.07 -2.11 -0.62
N SER A 158 11.18 -2.12 -1.95
CA SER A 158 12.30 -2.69 -2.68
C SER A 158 13.34 -1.62 -3.01
N PRO A 159 14.64 -1.92 -2.93
CA PRO A 159 15.68 -1.01 -3.43
C PRO A 159 15.64 -0.94 -4.95
N ALA A 160 16.01 0.22 -5.52
CA ALA A 160 15.93 0.48 -6.95
C ALA A 160 16.69 -0.56 -7.80
N TRP A 161 17.87 -1.00 -7.35
CA TRP A 161 18.65 -2.04 -8.05
C TRP A 161 17.90 -3.36 -8.18
N LYS A 162 17.11 -3.75 -7.15
CA LYS A 162 16.35 -5.01 -7.17
C LYS A 162 15.15 -4.92 -8.11
N ILE A 163 14.52 -3.76 -8.19
CA ILE A 163 13.42 -3.50 -9.13
C ILE A 163 13.97 -3.50 -10.57
N THR A 164 15.15 -2.91 -10.79
CA THR A 164 15.84 -2.93 -12.08
C THR A 164 16.18 -4.36 -12.50
N GLU A 165 16.77 -5.16 -11.61
CA GLU A 165 17.05 -6.59 -11.85
C GLU A 165 15.77 -7.33 -12.23
N SER A 166 14.69 -7.16 -11.46
CA SER A 166 13.38 -7.75 -11.74
C SER A 166 12.84 -7.35 -13.13
N SER A 167 12.99 -6.08 -13.51
CA SER A 167 12.51 -5.56 -14.80
C SER A 167 13.28 -6.15 -15.98
N LEU A 168 14.61 -6.24 -15.87
CA LEU A 168 15.47 -6.82 -16.90
C LEU A 168 15.24 -8.33 -17.05
N LEU A 169 15.11 -9.05 -15.93
CA LEU A 169 14.79 -10.49 -15.96
C LEU A 169 13.40 -10.76 -16.56
N ALA A 170 12.41 -9.93 -16.20
CA ALA A 170 11.07 -10.05 -16.76
C ALA A 170 11.09 -9.89 -18.30
N GLU A 171 11.87 -8.94 -18.82
CA GLU A 171 12.04 -8.74 -20.25
C GLU A 171 12.77 -9.90 -20.91
N TYR A 172 13.90 -10.32 -20.33
CA TYR A 172 14.74 -11.38 -20.91
C TYR A 172 14.08 -12.77 -20.86
N ARG A 173 13.35 -13.11 -19.79
CA ARG A 173 12.73 -14.42 -19.56
C ARG A 173 11.26 -14.49 -19.97
N GLY A 174 10.63 -13.37 -20.37
CA GLY A 174 9.20 -13.32 -20.64
C GLY A 174 8.34 -13.50 -19.39
N PHE A 175 8.83 -13.06 -18.23
CA PHE A 175 8.07 -13.06 -16.98
C PHE A 175 7.14 -11.84 -16.90
N ILE A 176 6.16 -11.92 -15.99
CA ILE A 176 5.35 -10.76 -15.62
C ILE A 176 6.24 -9.62 -15.11
N ARG A 177 5.95 -8.39 -15.53
CA ARG A 177 6.65 -7.20 -15.03
C ARG A 177 6.00 -6.70 -13.74
N MET A 178 6.81 -6.24 -12.80
CA MET A 178 6.34 -5.42 -11.70
C MET A 178 5.91 -4.06 -12.25
N VAL A 179 4.65 -3.69 -12.05
CA VAL A 179 4.09 -2.44 -12.59
C VAL A 179 3.97 -1.35 -11.52
N THR A 180 4.11 -1.72 -10.25
CA THR A 180 4.06 -0.81 -9.11
C THR A 180 5.18 -1.09 -8.12
N GLU A 181 5.62 -0.04 -7.44
CA GLU A 181 6.40 -0.12 -6.21
C GLU A 181 5.69 0.68 -5.12
N GLN A 182 5.44 0.04 -3.97
CA GLN A 182 4.80 0.68 -2.83
C GLN A 182 5.81 0.93 -1.71
N LEU A 183 5.95 2.18 -1.26
CA LEU A 183 7.02 2.57 -0.34
C LEU A 183 6.67 3.82 0.47
N PRO A 184 7.43 4.11 1.56
CA PRO A 184 7.19 5.32 2.34
C PRO A 184 7.60 6.55 1.54
N TYR A 185 6.68 7.49 1.37
CA TYR A 185 6.95 8.78 0.76
C TYR A 185 6.03 9.87 1.31
N ASN A 186 6.59 10.89 1.86
CA ASN A 186 5.88 12.03 2.42
C ASN A 186 6.85 13.19 2.67
N LEU A 187 6.35 14.35 3.06
CA LEU A 187 7.15 15.55 3.34
C LEU A 187 8.29 15.36 4.37
N LEU A 188 8.19 14.33 5.24
CA LEU A 188 9.20 14.00 6.25
C LEU A 188 10.18 12.91 5.80
N ASP A 189 9.81 12.10 4.80
CA ASP A 189 10.64 11.01 4.27
C ASP A 189 10.68 11.08 2.74
N ARG A 190 11.74 11.71 2.24
CA ARG A 190 11.96 11.98 0.80
C ARG A 190 13.14 11.20 0.21
N ARG A 191 13.64 10.19 0.93
CA ARG A 191 14.84 9.43 0.54
C ARG A 191 14.75 8.80 -0.85
N ILE A 192 13.56 8.43 -1.28
CA ILE A 192 13.31 7.76 -2.57
C ILE A 192 13.55 8.67 -3.79
N GLU A 193 13.58 9.99 -3.60
CA GLU A 193 13.79 10.96 -4.69
C GLU A 193 15.18 10.84 -5.35
N ARG A 194 16.17 10.31 -4.61
CA ARG A 194 17.54 10.21 -5.09
C ARG A 194 17.73 9.20 -6.22
N GLU A 195 17.09 8.04 -6.11
CA GLU A 195 17.35 6.90 -6.98
C GLU A 195 16.04 6.23 -7.44
N LEU A 196 15.13 5.94 -6.51
CA LEU A 196 13.97 5.11 -6.79
C LEU A 196 12.96 5.80 -7.69
N LEU A 197 12.64 7.08 -7.46
CA LEU A 197 11.73 7.83 -8.33
C LEU A 197 12.28 7.98 -9.76
N PRO A 198 13.55 8.38 -9.99
CA PRO A 198 14.14 8.37 -11.33
C PRO A 198 14.11 7.00 -12.00
N MET A 199 14.42 5.93 -11.27
CA MET A 199 14.33 4.56 -11.76
C MET A 199 12.88 4.22 -12.14
N ALA A 200 11.91 4.46 -11.24
CA ALA A 200 10.50 4.17 -11.48
C ALA A 200 9.97 4.90 -12.72
N GLN A 201 10.37 6.16 -12.90
CA GLN A 201 10.03 6.96 -14.09
C GLN A 201 10.63 6.33 -15.36
N ASN A 202 11.91 5.95 -15.33
CA ASN A 202 12.59 5.33 -16.48
C ASN A 202 11.95 4.01 -16.92
N TYR A 203 11.59 3.14 -15.94
CA TYR A 203 10.98 1.84 -16.21
C TYR A 203 9.45 1.91 -16.34
N GLY A 204 8.83 3.07 -16.10
CA GLY A 204 7.38 3.28 -16.17
C GLY A 204 6.61 2.50 -15.09
N ILE A 205 7.18 2.43 -13.90
CA ILE A 205 6.60 1.79 -12.71
C ILE A 205 5.84 2.86 -11.91
N ALA A 206 4.60 2.56 -11.53
CA ALA A 206 3.84 3.46 -10.67
C ALA A 206 4.33 3.37 -9.23
N VAL A 207 4.40 4.52 -8.58
CA VAL A 207 4.71 4.60 -7.14
C VAL A 207 3.41 4.76 -6.36
N ILE A 208 3.20 3.90 -5.37
CA ILE A 208 2.07 3.96 -4.44
C ILE A 208 2.62 4.31 -3.05
N PRO A 209 2.57 5.60 -2.62
CA PRO A 209 3.07 5.98 -1.31
C PRO A 209 2.25 5.39 -0.17
N TRP A 210 2.93 4.79 0.84
CA TRP A 210 2.30 4.51 2.11
C TRP A 210 2.77 5.51 3.19
N SER A 211 1.95 5.73 4.21
CA SER A 211 2.14 6.78 5.23
C SER A 211 2.28 8.21 4.64
N PRO A 212 1.40 8.63 3.71
CA PRO A 212 1.53 9.94 3.07
C PRO A 212 1.44 11.11 4.07
N ILE A 213 0.78 10.92 5.19
CA ILE A 213 0.69 11.89 6.29
C ILE A 213 1.70 11.62 7.43
N GLY A 214 2.77 10.84 7.16
CA GLY A 214 3.82 10.55 8.14
C GLY A 214 3.30 9.86 9.41
N ALA A 215 2.39 8.88 9.27
CA ALA A 215 1.69 8.21 10.37
C ALA A 215 0.93 9.19 11.31
N GLY A 216 0.47 10.31 10.78
CA GLY A 216 -0.27 11.34 11.50
C GLY A 216 0.59 12.54 11.96
N LEU A 217 1.90 12.50 11.84
CA LEU A 217 2.78 13.62 12.20
C LEU A 217 2.49 14.88 11.36
N LEU A 218 2.11 14.69 10.10
CA LEU A 218 1.76 15.78 9.17
C LEU A 218 0.30 16.26 9.30
N THR A 219 -0.45 15.83 10.30
CA THR A 219 -1.81 16.34 10.53
C THR A 219 -1.86 17.57 11.41
N GLY A 220 -0.74 17.91 12.07
CA GLY A 220 -0.67 19.02 13.03
C GLY A 220 -1.23 18.70 14.42
N LYS A 221 -1.76 17.50 14.67
CA LYS A 221 -2.27 17.11 15.98
C LYS A 221 -1.16 16.82 17.00
N TYR A 222 0.03 16.46 16.51
CA TYR A 222 1.22 16.25 17.35
C TYR A 222 2.10 17.50 17.28
N ARG A 223 2.35 18.12 18.43
CA ARG A 223 3.16 19.32 18.53
C ARG A 223 4.21 19.16 19.64
N ARG A 224 5.29 19.91 19.57
CA ARG A 224 6.32 19.93 20.60
C ARG A 224 5.69 20.26 21.96
N GLY A 225 5.88 19.40 22.95
CA GLY A 225 5.36 19.57 24.29
C GLY A 225 3.83 19.49 24.43
N LYS A 226 3.11 19.17 23.33
CA LYS A 226 1.65 19.06 23.33
C LYS A 226 1.22 17.83 22.55
N MET A 227 1.02 16.72 23.26
CA MET A 227 0.50 15.49 22.69
C MET A 227 -1.03 15.43 22.87
N PRO A 228 -1.77 14.88 21.89
CA PRO A 228 -3.21 14.70 22.04
C PRO A 228 -3.50 13.65 23.12
N LYS A 229 -4.63 13.83 23.83
CA LYS A 229 -5.08 12.84 24.82
C LYS A 229 -5.52 11.52 24.21
N GLU A 230 -5.95 11.56 22.95
CA GLU A 230 -6.45 10.42 22.18
C GLU A 230 -5.77 10.36 20.81
N GLY A 231 -5.70 9.16 20.25
CA GLY A 231 -5.12 8.90 18.92
C GLY A 231 -4.01 7.88 18.96
N ARG A 232 -3.51 7.50 17.77
CA ARG A 232 -2.54 6.42 17.59
C ARG A 232 -1.26 6.56 18.42
N PHE A 233 -0.84 7.79 18.71
CA PHE A 233 0.38 8.11 19.42
C PHE A 233 0.12 9.08 20.59
N SER A 234 -0.96 8.84 21.34
CA SER A 234 -1.32 9.66 22.50
C SER A 234 -0.31 9.55 23.64
N ASP A 235 0.35 8.40 23.76
CA ASP A 235 1.40 8.17 24.75
C ASP A 235 2.69 7.69 24.04
N VAL A 236 3.64 8.64 23.89
CA VAL A 236 4.94 8.35 23.25
C VAL A 236 5.78 7.38 24.07
N SER A 237 5.58 7.32 25.40
CA SER A 237 6.36 6.44 26.29
C SER A 237 6.05 4.97 26.07
N THR A 238 4.86 4.65 25.56
CA THR A 238 4.42 3.28 25.25
C THR A 238 4.75 2.85 23.81
N LEU A 239 5.28 3.75 22.99
CA LEU A 239 5.60 3.47 21.59
C LEU A 239 6.85 2.62 21.46
N ALA A 240 6.83 1.76 20.45
CA ALA A 240 8.06 1.06 20.03
C ALA A 240 9.18 2.08 19.72
N PRO A 241 10.45 1.78 20.07
CA PRO A 241 11.56 2.73 19.93
C PRO A 241 11.70 3.35 18.53
N ASN A 242 11.46 2.58 17.49
CA ASN A 242 11.50 3.03 16.09
C ASN A 242 10.37 4.03 15.73
N ILE A 243 9.28 4.03 16.48
CA ILE A 243 8.18 4.98 16.31
C ILE A 243 8.46 6.23 17.15
N ALA A 244 8.85 6.05 18.42
CA ALA A 244 9.22 7.16 19.29
C ALA A 244 10.34 8.02 18.71
N ALA A 245 11.33 7.40 18.03
CA ALA A 245 12.42 8.08 17.33
C ALA A 245 11.96 9.02 16.19
N ARG A 246 10.71 8.96 15.77
CA ARG A 246 10.15 9.89 14.76
C ARG A 246 9.72 11.24 15.34
N PHE A 247 9.55 11.32 16.68
CA PHE A 247 9.13 12.55 17.37
C PHE A 247 10.34 13.43 17.68
N THR A 248 10.99 13.94 16.65
CA THR A 248 12.19 14.78 16.79
C THR A 248 11.86 16.26 16.64
N ASP A 249 12.71 17.11 17.18
CA ASP A 249 12.67 18.55 16.97
C ASP A 249 12.71 18.93 15.49
N GLY A 250 13.41 18.15 14.68
CA GLY A 250 13.47 18.34 13.22
C GLY A 250 12.11 18.18 12.57
N VAL A 251 11.37 17.14 12.95
CA VAL A 251 10.01 16.88 12.46
C VAL A 251 9.05 18.00 12.87
N PHE A 252 9.08 18.42 14.13
CA PHE A 252 8.21 19.51 14.58
C PHE A 252 8.53 20.83 13.87
N ARG A 253 9.80 21.16 13.63
CA ARG A 253 10.18 22.34 12.82
C ARG A 253 9.64 22.30 11.39
N VAL A 254 9.60 21.12 10.77
CA VAL A 254 8.99 20.98 9.43
C VAL A 254 7.50 21.23 9.50
N VAL A 255 6.81 20.61 10.45
CA VAL A 255 5.35 20.79 10.65
C VAL A 255 5.01 22.27 10.89
N ASP A 256 5.76 22.95 11.76
CA ASP A 256 5.56 24.38 12.06
C ASP A 256 5.73 25.26 10.82
N LYS A 257 6.63 24.90 9.90
CA LYS A 257 6.82 25.62 8.61
C LYS A 257 5.73 25.33 7.58
N LEU A 258 5.02 24.22 7.71
CA LEU A 258 3.90 23.89 6.82
C LEU A 258 2.59 24.60 7.22
N ASP A 259 2.44 25.01 8.48
CA ASP A 259 1.24 25.74 8.97
C ASP A 259 0.89 26.97 8.13
N PRO A 260 1.82 27.92 7.90
CA PRO A 260 1.52 29.12 7.11
C PRO A 260 1.19 28.78 5.65
N ILE A 261 1.81 27.72 5.09
CA ILE A 261 1.53 27.29 3.72
C ILE A 261 0.11 26.70 3.61
N ALA A 262 -0.28 25.89 4.58
CA ALA A 262 -1.64 25.34 4.64
C ALA A 262 -2.69 26.45 4.81
N ALA A 263 -2.41 27.43 5.68
CA ALA A 263 -3.27 28.58 5.88
C ALA A 263 -3.41 29.44 4.63
N GLU A 264 -2.32 29.73 3.92
CA GLU A 264 -2.32 30.46 2.64
C GLU A 264 -3.17 29.74 1.57
N LYS A 265 -3.09 28.42 1.54
CA LYS A 265 -3.88 27.58 0.59
C LYS A 265 -5.31 27.29 1.06
N GLY A 266 -5.72 27.76 2.24
CA GLY A 266 -7.05 27.50 2.79
C GLY A 266 -7.34 26.02 3.06
N CYS A 267 -6.33 25.22 3.41
CA CYS A 267 -6.47 23.78 3.63
C CYS A 267 -5.85 23.35 4.97
N THR A 268 -6.19 22.16 5.41
CA THR A 268 -5.57 21.53 6.59
C THR A 268 -4.18 21.01 6.26
N LEU A 269 -3.32 20.83 7.28
CA LEU A 269 -2.01 20.20 7.09
C LEU A 269 -2.11 18.79 6.49
N ALA A 270 -3.12 18.01 6.88
CA ALA A 270 -3.35 16.70 6.30
C ALA A 270 -3.69 16.76 4.80
N GLN A 271 -4.54 17.71 4.40
CA GLN A 271 -4.86 17.94 3.00
C GLN A 271 -3.62 18.42 2.21
N LEU A 272 -2.84 19.34 2.78
CA LEU A 272 -1.58 19.78 2.19
C LEU A 272 -0.62 18.60 1.95
N ALA A 273 -0.46 17.74 2.97
CA ALA A 273 0.44 16.59 2.89
C ALA A 273 -0.03 15.52 1.88
N LEU A 274 -1.35 15.33 1.72
CA LEU A 274 -1.91 14.38 0.77
C LEU A 274 -1.86 14.88 -0.69
N THR A 275 -1.92 16.20 -0.88
CA THR A 275 -1.91 16.79 -2.23
C THR A 275 -0.51 17.04 -2.75
N TRP A 276 0.48 17.07 -1.88
CA TRP A 276 1.89 17.20 -2.23
C TRP A 276 2.41 15.94 -2.91
#